data_472deaf4789c62ebfcf7cb6ed7ad2d57
#
_entry.id   472deaf4789c62ebfcf7cb6ed7ad2d57
#
_cell.length_a   1.000
_cell.length_b   1.000
_cell.length_c   1.000
_cell.angle_alpha   90.00
_cell.angle_beta   90.00
_cell.angle_gamma   90.00
#
_symmetry.space_group_name_H-M   'P 1'
#
loop_
_entity.id
_entity.type
_entity.pdbx_description
1 polymer ?
#
loop_
_entity_poly.entity_id
_entity_poly.type
_entity_poly.pdbx_seq_one_letter_code
_entity_poly.pdbx_strand_id
1 'polypeptide(L)'
;MENVSQNYGLKEREPRMKVLISEKSKQRFKFGAIVMIFLALIVLFVVRYQIVNGKALHHVKHEVIPYGENYEMADITYNIQKSPVWRKIYDEDYRMKIYKYETKVTVVNHSDKTVSIYDIVPNYCLLSGGSIWYGNVQTTEKDSIDSGDKVTLNLFFDVIPEEGMQASIYETAALYYVMREKGRTYKIEYKRFSAFV
;
A
#
# COMPACT_ATOMS: atom_id res chain seq x y z
N MET A 1 83.41 68.84 11.91
CA MET A 1 82.53 68.50 13.09
C MET A 1 81.30 67.94 12.58
N GLU A 2 81.27 66.60 12.59
CA GLU A 2 80.16 65.82 12.06
C GLU A 2 79.14 65.53 13.17
N ASN A 3 77.90 65.83 12.90
CA ASN A 3 76.77 65.35 13.74
C ASN A 3 76.05 64.23 13.04
N VAL A 4 76.27 63.03 13.52
CA VAL A 4 75.56 61.84 13.09
C VAL A 4 74.23 61.77 13.85
N SER A 5 73.12 61.95 13.12
CA SER A 5 71.80 61.77 13.63
C SER A 5 71.43 60.32 13.43
N GLN A 6 71.31 59.53 14.54
CA GLN A 6 70.80 58.16 14.54
C GLN A 6 69.25 58.16 14.58
N ASN A 7 68.68 57.68 13.50
CA ASN A 7 67.25 57.53 13.35
C ASN A 7 66.88 56.14 13.88
N TYR A 8 66.31 56.03 15.08
CA TYR A 8 65.75 54.77 15.63
C TYR A 8 64.35 54.55 15.09
N GLY A 9 64.24 53.67 14.08
CA GLY A 9 62.95 53.18 13.60
C GLY A 9 62.30 52.31 14.61
N LEU A 10 61.27 52.81 15.28
CA LEU A 10 60.37 52.02 16.09
C LEU A 10 59.45 51.18 15.15
N LYS A 11 59.78 49.90 15.03
CA LYS A 11 58.85 48.92 14.45
C LYS A 11 57.74 48.64 15.48
N GLU A 12 56.57 49.22 15.26
CA GLU A 12 55.36 48.83 15.93
C GLU A 12 55.09 47.36 15.61
N ARG A 13 55.20 46.50 16.61
CA ARG A 13 54.77 45.13 16.55
C ARG A 13 53.28 45.10 16.86
N GLU A 14 52.43 44.98 15.79
CA GLU A 14 51.05 44.64 16.00
C GLU A 14 50.96 43.35 16.82
N PRO A 15 50.15 43.31 17.91
CA PRO A 15 49.94 42.14 18.68
C PRO A 15 49.00 41.23 17.85
N ARG A 16 49.56 40.22 17.16
CA ARG A 16 48.74 39.11 16.61
C ARG A 16 48.08 38.41 17.78
N MET A 17 46.81 38.77 18.04
CA MET A 17 45.95 38.13 18.98
C MET A 17 45.65 36.71 18.43
N LYS A 18 46.50 35.74 18.75
CA LYS A 18 46.23 34.32 18.52
C LYS A 18 45.11 33.96 19.48
N VAL A 19 43.86 33.90 18.95
CA VAL A 19 42.75 33.32 19.68
C VAL A 19 43.08 31.85 19.94
N LEU A 20 43.58 31.57 21.13
CA LEU A 20 43.80 30.23 21.66
C LEU A 20 42.42 29.57 21.88
N ILE A 21 41.83 29.06 20.81
CA ILE A 21 40.64 28.23 20.94
C ILE A 21 41.11 26.98 21.66
N SER A 22 40.73 26.85 22.93
CA SER A 22 41.03 25.68 23.76
C SER A 22 40.65 24.39 23.03
N GLU A 23 41.48 23.36 23.11
CA GLU A 23 41.21 22.05 22.49
C GLU A 23 39.85 21.49 22.93
N LYS A 24 39.44 21.75 24.16
CA LYS A 24 38.09 21.40 24.69
C LYS A 24 36.97 22.11 23.91
N SER A 25 37.19 23.35 23.46
CA SER A 25 36.21 24.08 22.62
C SER A 25 36.12 23.47 21.23
N LYS A 26 37.21 23.04 20.64
CA LYS A 26 37.23 22.34 19.33
C LYS A 26 36.54 20.99 19.41
N GLN A 27 36.71 20.23 20.48
CA GLN A 27 36.01 18.97 20.69
C GLN A 27 34.47 19.16 20.87
N ARG A 28 34.08 20.14 21.66
CA ARG A 28 32.65 20.49 21.83
C ARG A 28 32.01 20.92 20.51
N PHE A 29 32.73 21.68 19.69
CA PHE A 29 32.26 22.10 18.37
C PHE A 29 32.11 20.91 17.40
N LYS A 30 33.07 19.98 17.38
CA LYS A 30 32.96 18.75 16.58
C LYS A 30 31.80 17.88 17.02
N PHE A 31 31.59 17.70 18.33
CA PHE A 31 30.47 16.95 18.86
C PHE A 31 29.13 17.61 18.50
N GLY A 32 29.03 18.94 18.64
CA GLY A 32 27.84 19.68 18.23
C GLY A 32 27.53 19.55 16.74
N ALA A 33 28.55 19.58 15.89
CA ALA A 33 28.39 19.40 14.44
C ALA A 33 27.88 17.97 14.12
N ILE A 34 28.39 16.93 14.78
CA ILE A 34 27.92 15.55 14.60
C ILE A 34 26.45 15.41 15.01
N VAL A 35 26.08 15.97 16.15
CA VAL A 35 24.68 15.95 16.64
C VAL A 35 23.74 16.67 15.66
N MET A 36 24.16 17.82 15.13
CA MET A 36 23.38 18.57 14.12
C MET A 36 23.19 17.78 12.83
N ILE A 37 24.23 17.10 12.35
CA ILE A 37 24.15 16.24 11.16
C ILE A 37 23.16 15.09 11.42
N PHE A 38 23.23 14.46 12.59
CA PHE A 38 22.34 13.36 12.95
C PHE A 38 20.88 13.82 13.02
N LEU A 39 20.61 14.99 13.63
CA LEU A 39 19.27 15.59 13.65
C LEU A 39 18.76 15.92 12.24
N ALA A 40 19.62 16.45 11.38
CA ALA A 40 19.26 16.74 9.99
C ALA A 40 18.89 15.46 9.22
N LEU A 41 19.62 14.36 9.44
CA LEU A 41 19.30 13.06 8.84
C LEU A 41 17.96 12.51 9.35
N ILE A 42 17.66 12.65 10.65
CA ILE A 42 16.35 12.24 11.20
C ILE A 42 15.22 13.04 10.56
N VAL A 43 15.36 14.36 10.47
CA VAL A 43 14.37 15.23 9.83
C VAL A 43 14.16 14.84 8.36
N LEU A 44 15.23 14.64 7.61
CA LEU A 44 15.17 14.18 6.22
C LEU A 44 14.45 12.83 6.10
N PHE A 45 14.75 11.90 6.99
CA PHE A 45 14.09 10.60 7.01
C PHE A 45 12.58 10.72 7.28
N VAL A 46 12.19 11.51 8.29
CA VAL A 46 10.78 11.76 8.64
C VAL A 46 10.04 12.44 7.48
N VAL A 47 10.64 13.48 6.90
CA VAL A 47 10.05 14.19 5.74
C VAL A 47 9.88 13.23 4.55
N ARG A 48 10.91 12.43 4.23
CA ARG A 48 10.85 11.46 3.15
C ARG A 48 9.80 10.37 3.43
N TYR A 49 9.73 9.88 4.67
CA TYR A 49 8.72 8.94 5.11
C TYR A 49 7.30 9.49 4.93
N GLN A 50 7.05 10.74 5.34
CA GLN A 50 5.76 11.41 5.15
C GLN A 50 5.42 11.64 3.68
N ILE A 51 6.39 12.03 2.84
CA ILE A 51 6.18 12.22 1.40
C ILE A 51 5.82 10.91 0.72
N VAL A 52 6.53 9.83 1.05
CA VAL A 52 6.30 8.51 0.43
C VAL A 52 5.00 7.89 0.92
N ASN A 53 4.79 7.84 2.24
CA ASN A 53 3.62 7.18 2.82
C ASN A 53 2.38 8.06 2.81
N GLY A 54 2.51 9.38 2.97
CA GLY A 54 1.39 10.31 2.89
C GLY A 54 0.74 10.31 1.51
N LYS A 55 1.54 10.33 0.43
CA LYS A 55 1.00 10.21 -0.93
C LYS A 55 0.33 8.85 -1.19
N ALA A 56 0.91 7.76 -0.67
CA ALA A 56 0.33 6.43 -0.81
C ALA A 56 -1.01 6.30 -0.07
N LEU A 57 -1.11 6.81 1.16
CA LEU A 57 -2.33 6.76 1.97
C LEU A 57 -3.46 7.67 1.43
N HIS A 58 -3.14 8.83 0.86
CA HIS A 58 -4.14 9.74 0.29
C HIS A 58 -4.76 9.24 -1.03
N HIS A 59 -4.17 8.22 -1.65
CA HIS A 59 -4.68 7.66 -2.90
C HIS A 59 -5.49 6.38 -2.73
N VAL A 60 -5.60 5.84 -1.50
CA VAL A 60 -6.39 4.63 -1.22
C VAL A 60 -7.68 5.04 -0.50
N LYS A 61 -8.81 4.89 -1.18
CA LYS A 61 -10.13 5.01 -0.57
C LYS A 61 -10.57 3.62 -0.13
N HIS A 62 -10.73 3.42 1.17
CA HIS A 62 -11.22 2.17 1.74
C HIS A 62 -12.67 2.33 2.13
N GLU A 63 -13.53 1.48 1.60
CA GLU A 63 -14.96 1.41 1.91
C GLU A 63 -15.30 -0.01 2.39
N VAL A 64 -16.25 -0.09 3.31
CA VAL A 64 -16.77 -1.37 3.80
C VAL A 64 -18.23 -1.47 3.41
N ILE A 65 -18.58 -2.55 2.71
CA ILE A 65 -19.91 -2.78 2.17
C ILE A 65 -20.46 -4.10 2.70
N PRO A 66 -21.71 -4.14 3.19
CA PRO A 66 -22.36 -5.38 3.54
C PRO A 66 -22.55 -6.29 2.33
N TYR A 67 -22.50 -7.60 2.56
CA TYR A 67 -22.99 -8.54 1.54
C TYR A 67 -24.47 -8.29 1.26
N GLY A 68 -24.86 -8.30 -0.01
CA GLY A 68 -26.20 -8.02 -0.47
C GLY A 68 -26.45 -6.58 -0.91
N GLU A 69 -25.59 -5.64 -0.53
CA GLU A 69 -25.68 -4.26 -1.00
C GLU A 69 -25.03 -4.07 -2.37
N ASN A 70 -25.54 -3.11 -3.12
CA ASN A 70 -24.98 -2.70 -4.40
C ASN A 70 -23.84 -1.71 -4.17
N TYR A 71 -22.78 -1.89 -4.93
CA TYR A 71 -21.71 -0.90 -5.04
C TYR A 71 -21.58 -0.43 -6.48
N GLU A 72 -21.55 0.88 -6.68
CA GLU A 72 -21.45 1.49 -8.00
C GLU A 72 -20.10 2.16 -8.19
N MET A 73 -19.45 1.85 -9.30
CA MET A 73 -18.20 2.48 -9.71
C MET A 73 -18.08 2.46 -11.24
N ALA A 74 -17.67 3.59 -11.82
CA ALA A 74 -17.43 3.73 -13.26
C ALA A 74 -18.62 3.25 -14.12
N ASP A 75 -19.84 3.61 -13.71
CA ASP A 75 -21.10 3.22 -14.36
C ASP A 75 -21.34 1.71 -14.39
N ILE A 76 -20.76 0.98 -13.44
CA ILE A 76 -20.96 -0.45 -13.25
C ILE A 76 -21.45 -0.69 -11.82
N THR A 77 -22.54 -1.44 -11.68
CA THR A 77 -23.03 -1.90 -10.38
C THR A 77 -22.52 -3.31 -10.10
N TYR A 78 -21.96 -3.49 -8.92
CA TYR A 78 -21.48 -4.78 -8.38
C TYR A 78 -22.32 -5.17 -7.18
N ASN A 79 -22.72 -6.45 -7.11
CA ASN A 79 -23.43 -6.99 -5.96
C ASN A 79 -22.92 -8.39 -5.63
N ILE A 80 -22.44 -8.58 -4.41
CA ILE A 80 -22.08 -9.89 -3.87
C ILE A 80 -23.06 -10.23 -2.76
N GLN A 81 -24.01 -11.13 -3.04
CA GLN A 81 -25.09 -11.42 -2.13
C GLN A 81 -24.66 -12.13 -0.84
N LYS A 82 -23.62 -12.96 -0.90
CA LYS A 82 -23.22 -13.80 0.23
C LYS A 82 -21.70 -13.87 0.35
N SER A 83 -21.24 -14.04 1.58
CA SER A 83 -19.85 -14.38 1.87
C SER A 83 -19.40 -15.59 1.06
N PRO A 84 -18.15 -15.63 0.59
CA PRO A 84 -17.59 -16.83 -0.03
C PRO A 84 -17.75 -18.05 0.87
N VAL A 85 -18.10 -19.16 0.25
CA VAL A 85 -18.17 -20.48 0.91
C VAL A 85 -16.92 -21.24 0.50
N TRP A 86 -16.27 -21.88 1.45
CA TRP A 86 -15.06 -22.63 1.17
C TRP A 86 -15.28 -24.14 1.33
N ARG A 87 -14.50 -24.90 0.56
CA ARG A 87 -14.39 -26.36 0.68
C ARG A 87 -12.93 -26.78 0.50
N LYS A 88 -12.53 -27.83 1.19
CA LYS A 88 -11.22 -28.44 1.01
C LYS A 88 -11.32 -29.51 -0.05
N ILE A 89 -10.60 -29.38 -1.14
CA ILE A 89 -10.58 -30.32 -2.26
C ILE A 89 -9.16 -30.78 -2.53
N TYR A 90 -8.99 -31.94 -3.15
CA TYR A 90 -7.72 -32.34 -3.74
C TYR A 90 -7.67 -31.76 -5.15
N ASP A 91 -6.62 -31.03 -5.45
CA ASP A 91 -6.39 -30.46 -6.75
C ASP A 91 -5.29 -31.25 -7.45
N GLU A 92 -5.56 -31.71 -8.67
CA GLU A 92 -4.66 -32.58 -9.41
C GLU A 92 -3.49 -31.79 -10.03
N ASP A 93 -3.69 -30.52 -10.38
CA ASP A 93 -2.67 -29.66 -10.96
C ASP A 93 -1.61 -29.32 -9.90
N TYR A 94 -2.04 -29.01 -8.69
CA TYR A 94 -1.15 -28.76 -7.56
C TYR A 94 -0.71 -30.03 -6.83
N ARG A 95 -1.37 -31.19 -7.10
CA ARG A 95 -1.14 -32.48 -6.42
C ARG A 95 -1.25 -32.42 -4.90
N MET A 96 -2.11 -31.55 -4.38
CA MET A 96 -2.29 -31.32 -2.96
C MET A 96 -3.72 -30.90 -2.62
N LYS A 97 -4.05 -30.90 -1.32
CA LYS A 97 -5.32 -30.35 -0.86
C LYS A 97 -5.25 -28.84 -0.79
N ILE A 98 -6.20 -28.17 -1.46
CA ILE A 98 -6.36 -26.71 -1.46
C ILE A 98 -7.70 -26.33 -0.82
N TYR A 99 -7.86 -25.06 -0.44
CA TYR A 99 -9.12 -24.48 -0.02
C TYR A 99 -9.70 -23.70 -1.21
N LYS A 100 -10.78 -24.19 -1.78
CA LYS A 100 -11.49 -23.51 -2.86
C LYS A 100 -12.61 -22.68 -2.29
N TYR A 101 -12.53 -21.36 -2.43
CA TYR A 101 -13.58 -20.42 -2.07
C TYR A 101 -14.42 -20.09 -3.29
N GLU A 102 -15.74 -20.02 -3.11
CA GLU A 102 -16.69 -19.74 -4.19
C GLU A 102 -17.71 -18.70 -3.72
N THR A 103 -18.01 -17.74 -4.59
CA THR A 103 -19.09 -16.78 -4.39
C THR A 103 -19.66 -16.34 -5.73
N LYS A 104 -20.81 -15.66 -5.70
CA LYS A 104 -21.43 -15.11 -6.91
C LYS A 104 -21.41 -13.60 -6.84
N VAL A 105 -20.99 -12.99 -7.93
CA VAL A 105 -21.12 -11.56 -8.14
C VAL A 105 -22.07 -11.28 -9.28
N THR A 106 -23.02 -10.39 -9.04
CA THR A 106 -23.87 -9.84 -10.10
C THR A 106 -23.30 -8.52 -10.52
N VAL A 107 -23.11 -8.35 -11.83
CA VAL A 107 -22.55 -7.14 -12.44
C VAL A 107 -23.59 -6.60 -13.42
N VAL A 108 -23.87 -5.29 -13.34
CA VAL A 108 -24.73 -4.57 -14.27
C VAL A 108 -23.88 -3.47 -14.90
N ASN A 109 -23.81 -3.45 -16.22
CA ASN A 109 -23.09 -2.44 -16.96
C ASN A 109 -24.05 -1.32 -17.38
N HIS A 110 -23.96 -0.16 -16.76
CA HIS A 110 -24.74 1.03 -17.08
C HIS A 110 -24.00 1.98 -18.03
N SER A 111 -22.74 1.66 -18.36
CA SER A 111 -21.94 2.47 -19.27
C SER A 111 -22.44 2.32 -20.72
N ASP A 112 -22.00 3.21 -21.59
CA ASP A 112 -22.24 3.17 -23.03
C ASP A 112 -21.31 2.21 -23.81
N LYS A 113 -20.45 1.47 -23.08
CA LYS A 113 -19.42 0.60 -23.64
C LYS A 113 -19.56 -0.84 -23.18
N THR A 114 -19.16 -1.76 -24.01
CA THR A 114 -18.98 -3.16 -23.62
C THR A 114 -17.78 -3.27 -22.66
N VAL A 115 -17.94 -4.01 -21.57
CA VAL A 115 -16.91 -4.22 -20.55
C VAL A 115 -16.49 -5.68 -20.55
N SER A 116 -15.19 -5.94 -20.58
CA SER A 116 -14.65 -7.29 -20.50
C SER A 116 -14.78 -7.86 -19.09
N ILE A 117 -15.21 -9.12 -18.99
CA ILE A 117 -15.23 -9.85 -17.71
C ILE A 117 -13.82 -10.00 -17.15
N TYR A 118 -12.81 -10.15 -18.00
CA TYR A 118 -11.42 -10.25 -17.61
C TYR A 118 -10.83 -8.96 -17.04
N ASP A 119 -11.47 -7.81 -17.27
CA ASP A 119 -11.09 -6.55 -16.61
C ASP A 119 -11.69 -6.41 -15.21
N ILE A 120 -12.75 -7.15 -14.92
CA ILE A 120 -13.49 -7.09 -13.64
C ILE A 120 -12.96 -8.13 -12.65
N VAL A 121 -12.84 -9.39 -13.09
CA VAL A 121 -12.60 -10.54 -12.23
C VAL A 121 -11.28 -10.47 -11.45
N PRO A 122 -10.14 -10.08 -12.06
CA PRO A 122 -8.87 -9.99 -11.33
C PRO A 122 -8.87 -8.91 -10.23
N ASN A 123 -9.83 -8.00 -10.26
CA ASN A 123 -9.98 -6.98 -9.21
C ASN A 123 -10.58 -7.53 -7.92
N TYR A 124 -11.20 -8.73 -7.97
CA TYR A 124 -11.63 -9.42 -6.77
C TYR A 124 -10.46 -10.17 -6.14
N CYS A 125 -10.22 -9.89 -4.87
CA CYS A 125 -9.14 -10.48 -4.10
C CYS A 125 -9.67 -11.08 -2.81
N LEU A 126 -9.20 -12.27 -2.48
CA LEU A 126 -9.47 -12.94 -1.21
C LEU A 126 -8.22 -12.88 -0.33
N LEU A 127 -8.33 -12.33 0.87
CA LEU A 127 -7.27 -12.40 1.89
C LEU A 127 -7.54 -13.62 2.77
N SER A 128 -6.68 -14.62 2.69
CA SER A 128 -6.77 -15.85 3.49
C SER A 128 -5.38 -16.40 3.76
N GLY A 129 -5.13 -16.91 4.96
CA GLY A 129 -3.84 -17.44 5.36
C GLY A 129 -2.70 -16.40 5.35
N GLY A 130 -3.01 -15.10 5.48
CA GLY A 130 -2.03 -14.01 5.38
C GLY A 130 -1.62 -13.63 3.94
N SER A 131 -2.13 -14.34 2.94
CA SER A 131 -1.83 -14.12 1.51
C SER A 131 -3.04 -13.60 0.75
N ILE A 132 -2.78 -12.94 -0.39
CA ILE A 132 -3.82 -12.41 -1.28
C ILE A 132 -3.97 -13.36 -2.46
N TRP A 133 -5.19 -13.78 -2.73
CA TRP A 133 -5.58 -14.68 -3.81
C TRP A 133 -6.49 -13.94 -4.77
N TYR A 134 -6.17 -14.00 -6.06
CA TYR A 134 -6.97 -13.30 -7.08
C TYR A 134 -8.14 -14.14 -7.55
N GLY A 135 -9.24 -13.46 -7.89
CA GLY A 135 -10.44 -14.11 -8.38
C GLY A 135 -10.25 -14.68 -9.77
N ASN A 136 -10.88 -15.83 -9.97
CA ASN A 136 -11.05 -16.47 -11.26
C ASN A 136 -12.54 -16.68 -11.53
N VAL A 137 -12.92 -16.86 -12.78
CA VAL A 137 -14.28 -17.27 -13.18
C VAL A 137 -14.22 -18.62 -13.86
N GLN A 138 -15.24 -19.42 -13.60
CA GLN A 138 -15.49 -20.57 -14.43
C GLN A 138 -15.94 -20.05 -15.82
N THR A 139 -15.40 -20.63 -16.87
CA THR A 139 -15.66 -20.23 -18.26
C THR A 139 -17.13 -19.89 -18.48
N THR A 140 -17.41 -18.64 -18.82
CA THR A 140 -18.75 -18.15 -19.12
C THR A 140 -18.99 -18.24 -20.62
N GLU A 141 -20.22 -18.36 -21.06
CA GLU A 141 -20.56 -18.32 -22.49
C GLU A 141 -20.24 -16.99 -23.17
N LYS A 142 -20.08 -15.93 -22.35
CA LYS A 142 -19.74 -14.57 -22.80
C LYS A 142 -18.51 -14.08 -22.05
N ASP A 143 -17.59 -13.47 -22.78
CA ASP A 143 -16.36 -12.86 -22.24
C ASP A 143 -16.54 -11.35 -21.94
N SER A 144 -17.74 -10.82 -22.19
CA SER A 144 -18.04 -9.39 -22.05
C SER A 144 -19.49 -9.15 -21.65
N ILE A 145 -19.72 -7.94 -21.13
CA ILE A 145 -21.04 -7.43 -20.69
C ILE A 145 -21.35 -6.20 -21.52
N ASP A 146 -22.38 -6.28 -22.36
CA ASP A 146 -22.79 -5.15 -23.18
C ASP A 146 -23.48 -4.05 -22.36
N SER A 147 -23.60 -2.86 -22.94
CA SER A 147 -24.31 -1.74 -22.34
C SER A 147 -25.73 -2.12 -21.95
N GLY A 148 -26.11 -1.88 -20.70
CA GLY A 148 -27.41 -2.22 -20.12
C GLY A 148 -27.58 -3.68 -19.70
N ASP A 149 -26.61 -4.54 -20.01
CA ASP A 149 -26.69 -5.96 -19.66
C ASP A 149 -26.35 -6.21 -18.19
N LYS A 150 -26.92 -7.33 -17.69
CA LYS A 150 -26.68 -7.88 -16.37
C LYS A 150 -26.14 -9.30 -16.49
N VAL A 151 -25.07 -9.60 -15.78
CA VAL A 151 -24.47 -10.93 -15.71
C VAL A 151 -24.26 -11.36 -14.26
N THR A 152 -24.37 -12.67 -14.00
CA THR A 152 -23.94 -13.24 -12.71
C THR A 152 -22.77 -14.17 -12.95
N LEU A 153 -21.64 -13.83 -12.34
CA LEU A 153 -20.39 -14.55 -12.45
C LEU A 153 -20.19 -15.43 -11.22
N ASN A 154 -19.74 -16.66 -11.43
CA ASN A 154 -19.27 -17.53 -10.36
C ASN A 154 -17.78 -17.27 -10.15
N LEU A 155 -17.45 -16.56 -9.08
CA LEU A 155 -16.06 -16.31 -8.69
C LEU A 155 -15.53 -17.47 -7.85
N PHE A 156 -14.31 -17.86 -8.11
CA PHE A 156 -13.59 -18.79 -7.25
C PHE A 156 -12.15 -18.32 -6.97
N PHE A 157 -11.61 -18.80 -5.85
CA PHE A 157 -10.27 -18.52 -5.39
C PHE A 157 -9.65 -19.82 -4.89
N ASP A 158 -8.54 -20.20 -5.50
CA ASP A 158 -7.80 -21.39 -5.12
C ASP A 158 -6.71 -21.00 -4.13
N VAL A 159 -6.95 -21.32 -2.85
CA VAL A 159 -6.08 -20.97 -1.74
C VAL A 159 -5.18 -22.15 -1.42
N ILE A 160 -3.91 -22.02 -1.73
CA ILE A 160 -2.89 -23.05 -1.54
C ILE A 160 -2.31 -22.89 -0.14
N PRO A 161 -2.50 -23.88 0.77
CA PRO A 161 -1.96 -23.80 2.11
C PRO A 161 -0.43 -23.93 2.10
N GLU A 162 0.24 -23.10 2.88
CA GLU A 162 1.66 -23.22 3.12
C GLU A 162 1.95 -24.37 4.08
N GLU A 163 3.06 -25.08 3.87
CA GLU A 163 3.48 -26.18 4.71
C GLU A 163 3.74 -25.70 6.15
N GLY A 164 3.24 -26.45 7.13
CA GLY A 164 3.39 -26.12 8.55
C GLY A 164 2.41 -25.10 9.11
N MET A 165 1.56 -24.48 8.29
CA MET A 165 0.54 -23.54 8.76
C MET A 165 -0.71 -24.27 9.28
N GLN A 166 -1.35 -23.69 10.31
CA GLN A 166 -2.58 -24.24 10.87
C GLN A 166 -3.74 -24.10 9.88
N ALA A 167 -4.52 -25.16 9.73
CA ALA A 167 -5.68 -25.19 8.83
C ALA A 167 -6.69 -24.06 9.10
N SER A 168 -6.88 -23.71 10.37
CA SER A 168 -7.86 -22.69 10.80
C SER A 168 -7.64 -21.31 10.21
N ILE A 169 -6.40 -20.94 9.85
CA ILE A 169 -6.12 -19.65 9.23
C ILE A 169 -6.65 -19.54 7.80
N TYR A 170 -6.86 -20.69 7.14
CA TYR A 170 -7.42 -20.77 5.79
C TYR A 170 -8.94 -20.93 5.78
N GLU A 171 -9.58 -21.09 6.93
CA GLU A 171 -11.03 -21.20 7.08
C GLU A 171 -11.70 -19.83 7.22
N THR A 172 -10.90 -18.79 7.46
CA THR A 172 -11.36 -17.40 7.51
C THR A 172 -10.81 -16.62 6.33
N ALA A 173 -11.67 -15.86 5.70
CA ALA A 173 -11.26 -15.03 4.58
C ALA A 173 -12.03 -13.71 4.54
N ALA A 174 -11.36 -12.66 4.06
CA ALA A 174 -11.96 -11.38 3.75
C ALA A 174 -11.93 -11.16 2.24
N LEU A 175 -13.08 -10.81 1.67
CA LEU A 175 -13.21 -10.52 0.25
C LEU A 175 -13.11 -9.03 0.00
N TYR A 176 -12.29 -8.68 -0.98
CA TYR A 176 -12.05 -7.32 -1.42
C TYR A 176 -12.30 -7.19 -2.92
N TYR A 177 -12.73 -6.00 -3.32
CA TYR A 177 -12.64 -5.54 -4.69
C TYR A 177 -11.66 -4.38 -4.74
N VAL A 178 -10.63 -4.47 -5.57
CA VAL A 178 -9.57 -3.47 -5.67
C VAL A 178 -9.50 -2.95 -7.09
N MET A 179 -9.76 -1.67 -7.27
CA MET A 179 -9.75 -1.03 -8.58
C MET A 179 -8.92 0.25 -8.54
N ARG A 180 -8.30 0.57 -9.67
CA ARG A 180 -7.58 1.84 -9.84
C ARG A 180 -8.27 2.68 -10.89
N GLU A 181 -8.78 3.84 -10.48
CA GLU A 181 -9.44 4.79 -11.37
C GLU A 181 -8.86 6.19 -11.16
N LYS A 182 -8.55 6.90 -12.25
CA LYS A 182 -8.06 8.30 -12.25
C LYS A 182 -6.93 8.56 -11.24
N GLY A 183 -6.01 7.59 -11.11
CA GLY A 183 -4.86 7.69 -10.20
C GLY A 183 -5.17 7.43 -8.72
N ARG A 184 -6.40 7.06 -8.39
CA ARG A 184 -6.82 6.64 -7.03
C ARG A 184 -7.02 5.13 -6.99
N THR A 185 -6.67 4.52 -5.87
CA THR A 185 -6.96 3.11 -5.60
C THR A 185 -8.18 3.04 -4.68
N TYR A 186 -9.18 2.32 -5.11
CA TYR A 186 -10.38 2.00 -4.32
C TYR A 186 -10.21 0.59 -3.80
N LYS A 187 -10.38 0.41 -2.48
CA LYS A 187 -10.37 -0.88 -1.82
C LYS A 187 -11.72 -1.05 -1.13
N ILE A 188 -12.55 -1.90 -1.66
CA ILE A 188 -13.88 -2.20 -1.13
C ILE A 188 -13.78 -3.54 -0.39
N GLU A 189 -14.11 -3.54 0.89
CA GLU A 189 -14.15 -4.73 1.74
C GLU A 189 -15.60 -5.16 1.94
N TYR A 190 -15.89 -6.41 1.59
CA TYR A 190 -17.22 -7.00 1.83
C TYR A 190 -17.25 -7.66 3.20
N LYS A 191 -18.17 -7.23 4.05
CA LYS A 191 -18.34 -7.78 5.42
C LYS A 191 -19.75 -8.28 5.67
N ARG A 192 -19.84 -9.30 6.55
CA ARG A 192 -21.08 -9.57 7.26
C ARG A 192 -21.21 -8.51 8.36
N PHE A 193 -22.23 -7.69 8.28
CA PHE A 193 -22.70 -7.02 9.48
C PHE A 193 -23.46 -8.08 10.30
N SER A 194 -22.90 -8.50 11.43
CA SER A 194 -23.71 -9.16 12.44
C SER A 194 -24.73 -8.10 12.89
N ALA A 195 -25.99 -8.28 12.53
CA ALA A 195 -27.05 -7.58 13.21
C ALA A 195 -26.88 -7.93 14.70
N PHE A 196 -26.52 -6.94 15.51
CA PHE A 196 -26.66 -7.10 16.94
C PHE A 196 -28.15 -7.29 17.24
N VAL A 197 -28.51 -8.54 17.53
CA VAL A 197 -29.79 -8.89 18.14
C VAL A 197 -29.69 -8.61 19.62
#